data_d7b43edd3f1ccd238c2482cff4a4b527
#
_entry.id   d7b43edd3f1ccd238c2482cff4a4b527
#
_cell.length_a   1.000
_cell.length_b   1.000
_cell.length_c   1.000
_cell.angle_alpha   90.00
_cell.angle_beta   90.00
_cell.angle_gamma   90.00
#
_symmetry.space_group_name_H-M   'P 1'
#
loop_
_entity.id
_entity.type
_entity.pdbx_description
1 polymer ?
#
loop_
_entity_poly.entity_id
_entity_poly.type
_entity_poly.pdbx_seq_one_letter_code
_entity_poly.pdbx_strand_id
1 'polypeptide(L)'
;MTVTRREAGALPVLVSGPPPSIRGRRILLVDETCDTGNTMKLALSEVRALGPAEVRTAVSFKTGDYAPDYHAFETDSFIILPWDREIIQAGELVLRPDYAARL
;
A
#
# COMPACT_ATOMS: atom_id res chain seq x y z
N MET A 1 -2.74 9.69 -5.11
CA MET A 1 -1.89 9.75 -3.89
C MET A 1 -0.73 8.80 -4.07
N THR A 2 0.45 9.20 -3.70
CA THR A 2 1.67 8.40 -3.84
C THR A 2 2.38 8.29 -2.50
N VAL A 3 2.68 7.05 -2.11
CA VAL A 3 3.40 6.73 -0.88
C VAL A 3 4.65 5.93 -1.26
N THR A 4 5.77 6.19 -0.60
CA THR A 4 7.01 5.48 -0.85
C THR A 4 7.72 5.11 0.44
N ARG A 5 8.66 4.16 0.34
CA ARG A 5 9.59 3.79 1.41
C ARG A 5 10.99 3.84 0.87
N ARG A 6 11.93 4.32 1.66
CA ARG A 6 13.34 4.39 1.27
C ARG A 6 13.97 3.00 1.20
N GLU A 7 13.56 2.11 2.10
CA GLU A 7 14.08 0.75 2.20
C GLU A 7 13.05 -0.17 2.82
N ALA A 8 13.24 -1.48 2.66
CA ALA A 8 12.36 -2.50 3.22
C ALA A 8 12.27 -2.35 4.75
N GLY A 9 11.07 -2.39 5.29
CA GLY A 9 10.82 -2.24 6.72
C GLY A 9 10.79 -0.80 7.23
N ALA A 10 11.18 0.19 6.43
CA ALA A 10 11.06 1.59 6.79
C ALA A 10 9.59 2.03 6.84
N LEU A 11 9.29 3.07 7.60
CA LEU A 11 7.96 3.67 7.61
C LEU A 11 7.69 4.35 6.26
N PRO A 12 6.45 4.28 5.76
CA PRO A 12 6.08 4.92 4.51
C PRO A 12 6.12 6.44 4.64
N VAL A 13 6.43 7.10 3.54
CA VAL A 13 6.46 8.56 3.43
C VAL A 13 5.51 9.00 2.32
N LEU A 14 4.68 10.00 2.59
CA LEU A 14 3.77 10.56 1.60
C LEU A 14 4.57 11.38 0.58
N VAL A 15 4.43 11.04 -0.70
CA VAL A 15 5.04 11.79 -1.82
C VAL A 15 4.04 12.77 -2.40
N SER A 16 2.80 12.34 -2.63
CA SER A 16 1.71 13.21 -3.06
C SER A 16 0.43 12.79 -2.38
N GLY A 17 -0.36 13.77 -1.92
CA GLY A 17 -1.61 13.55 -1.23
C GLY A 17 -2.78 13.19 -2.14
N PRO A 18 -3.93 12.84 -1.56
CA PRO A 18 -5.16 12.63 -2.31
C PRO A 18 -5.69 13.95 -2.88
N PRO A 19 -6.51 13.90 -3.96
CA PRO A 19 -7.06 15.13 -4.54
C PRO A 19 -8.08 15.77 -3.60
N PRO A 20 -8.10 17.12 -3.50
CA PRO A 20 -9.07 17.83 -2.66
C PRO A 20 -10.54 17.56 -3.02
N SER A 21 -10.79 17.10 -4.23
CA SER A 21 -12.15 16.80 -4.74
C SER A 21 -12.85 15.65 -4.00
N ILE A 22 -12.15 14.90 -3.15
CA ILE A 22 -12.74 13.83 -2.37
C ILE A 22 -13.58 14.32 -1.18
N ARG A 23 -13.50 15.61 -0.84
CA ARG A 23 -14.26 16.19 0.25
C ARG A 23 -15.76 15.96 0.07
N GLY A 24 -16.42 15.46 1.11
CA GLY A 24 -17.85 15.17 1.11
C GLY A 24 -18.28 13.95 0.32
N ARG A 25 -17.34 13.22 -0.27
CA ARG A 25 -17.63 12.05 -1.09
C ARG A 25 -17.42 10.75 -0.31
N ARG A 26 -18.02 9.67 -0.79
CA ARG A 26 -17.74 8.32 -0.29
C ARG A 26 -16.53 7.77 -1.03
N ILE A 27 -15.53 7.34 -0.26
CA ILE A 27 -14.22 6.95 -0.79
C ILE A 27 -13.97 5.48 -0.47
N LEU A 28 -13.52 4.72 -1.45
CA LEU A 28 -12.92 3.40 -1.28
C LEU A 28 -11.43 3.52 -1.53
N LEU A 29 -10.64 3.30 -0.47
CA LEU A 29 -9.19 3.33 -0.54
C LEU A 29 -8.68 1.93 -0.80
N VAL A 30 -8.01 1.72 -1.93
CA VAL A 30 -7.64 0.38 -2.42
C VAL A 30 -6.12 0.25 -2.49
N ASP A 31 -5.61 -0.88 -2.03
CA ASP A 31 -4.23 -1.29 -2.19
C ASP A 31 -4.17 -2.78 -2.57
N GLU A 32 -3.02 -3.24 -3.01
CA GLU A 32 -2.84 -4.62 -3.47
C GLU A 32 -2.61 -5.56 -2.30
N THR A 33 -1.69 -5.21 -1.40
CA THR A 33 -1.33 -6.03 -0.24
C THR A 33 -1.31 -5.18 1.02
N CYS A 34 -1.64 -5.80 2.15
CA CYS A 34 -1.60 -5.17 3.47
C CYS A 34 -0.99 -6.13 4.48
N ASP A 35 0.14 -5.77 5.06
CA ASP A 35 0.82 -6.55 6.10
C ASP A 35 0.68 -5.85 7.45
N THR A 36 1.57 -4.95 7.81
CA THR A 36 1.50 -4.18 9.06
C THR A 36 0.40 -3.13 9.04
N GLY A 37 -0.02 -2.71 7.85
CA GLY A 37 -0.99 -1.64 7.67
C GLY A 37 -0.42 -0.24 7.72
N ASN A 38 0.90 -0.08 7.83
CA ASN A 38 1.52 1.25 7.95
C ASN A 38 1.22 2.14 6.74
N THR A 39 1.31 1.60 5.52
CA THR A 39 0.95 2.33 4.31
C THR A 39 -0.53 2.69 4.28
N MET A 40 -1.39 1.74 4.62
CA MET A 40 -2.84 1.96 4.66
C MET A 40 -3.22 2.99 5.73
N LYS A 41 -2.60 2.93 6.90
CA LYS A 41 -2.84 3.88 8.00
C LYS A 41 -2.46 5.30 7.58
N LEU A 42 -1.30 5.47 6.93
CA LEU A 42 -0.87 6.76 6.41
C LEU A 42 -1.85 7.30 5.37
N ALA A 43 -2.19 6.48 4.38
CA ALA A 43 -3.11 6.84 3.32
C ALA A 43 -4.49 7.21 3.89
N LEU A 44 -4.99 6.43 4.84
CA LEU A 44 -6.28 6.67 5.49
C LEU A 44 -6.29 8.00 6.26
N SER A 45 -5.21 8.29 6.98
CA SER A 45 -5.04 9.55 7.70
C SER A 45 -5.09 10.75 6.75
N GLU A 46 -4.40 10.69 5.63
CA GLU A 46 -4.38 11.75 4.62
C GLU A 46 -5.75 11.95 3.94
N VAL A 47 -6.43 10.85 3.65
CA VAL A 47 -7.79 10.91 3.07
C VAL A 47 -8.77 11.52 4.07
N ARG A 48 -8.75 11.09 5.31
CA ARG A 48 -9.64 11.61 6.37
C ARG A 48 -9.45 13.09 6.62
N ALA A 49 -8.22 13.59 6.50
CA ALA A 49 -7.91 15.00 6.69
C ALA A 49 -8.64 15.93 5.70
N LEU A 50 -9.07 15.39 4.56
CA LEU A 50 -9.79 16.16 3.53
C LEU A 50 -11.32 16.14 3.72
N GLY A 51 -11.83 15.44 4.74
CA GLY A 51 -13.25 15.46 5.09
C GLY A 51 -14.17 14.71 4.14
N PRO A 52 -13.86 13.46 3.76
CA PRO A 52 -14.80 12.65 3.00
C PRO A 52 -16.04 12.33 3.84
N ALA A 53 -17.17 12.02 3.20
CA ALA A 53 -18.38 11.62 3.89
C ALA A 53 -18.23 10.22 4.50
N GLU A 54 -17.51 9.33 3.83
CA GLU A 54 -17.23 7.98 4.28
C GLU A 54 -15.95 7.47 3.64
N VAL A 55 -15.16 6.69 4.38
CA VAL A 55 -13.97 6.01 3.85
C VAL A 55 -14.05 4.54 4.23
N ARG A 56 -13.85 3.66 3.26
CA ARG A 56 -13.65 2.23 3.43
C ARG A 56 -12.33 1.83 2.80
N THR A 57 -11.75 0.75 3.29
CA THR A 57 -10.46 0.24 2.83
C THR A 57 -10.61 -1.15 2.24
N ALA A 58 -9.91 -1.43 1.15
CA ALA A 58 -9.94 -2.72 0.48
C ALA A 58 -8.54 -3.10 0.00
N VAL A 59 -8.18 -4.36 0.18
CA VAL A 59 -6.94 -4.93 -0.33
C VAL A 59 -7.19 -6.27 -1.00
N SER A 60 -6.34 -6.65 -1.95
CA SER A 60 -6.43 -7.99 -2.56
C SER A 60 -5.90 -9.04 -1.59
N PHE A 61 -4.77 -8.79 -0.96
CA PHE A 61 -4.12 -9.74 -0.07
C PHE A 61 -3.84 -9.12 1.30
N LYS A 62 -4.37 -9.75 2.34
CA LYS A 62 -4.05 -9.44 3.73
C LYS A 62 -3.03 -10.46 4.21
N THR A 63 -1.83 -10.00 4.59
CA THR A 63 -0.72 -10.87 5.01
C THR A 63 -0.30 -10.69 6.47
N GLY A 64 -0.89 -9.74 7.18
CA GLY A 64 -0.59 -9.43 8.57
C GLY A 64 -1.84 -9.18 9.39
N ASP A 65 -1.66 -8.58 10.56
CA ASP A 65 -2.74 -8.41 11.55
C ASP A 65 -3.63 -7.18 11.29
N TYR A 66 -3.19 -6.23 10.46
CA TYR A 66 -4.02 -5.09 10.15
C TYR A 66 -5.28 -5.52 9.39
N ALA A 67 -6.44 -5.07 9.84
CA ALA A 67 -7.74 -5.45 9.29
C ALA A 67 -8.31 -4.32 8.42
N PRO A 68 -8.16 -4.37 7.08
CA PRO A 68 -8.93 -3.50 6.19
C PRO A 68 -10.42 -3.86 6.25
N ASP A 69 -11.29 -2.97 5.77
CA ASP A 69 -12.73 -3.27 5.74
C ASP A 69 -13.03 -4.46 4.84
N TYR A 70 -12.31 -4.58 3.72
CA TYR A 70 -12.49 -5.69 2.76
C TYR A 70 -11.15 -6.26 2.33
N HIS A 71 -11.09 -7.58 2.15
CA HIS A 71 -9.95 -8.25 1.53
C HIS A 71 -10.45 -9.48 0.75
N ALA A 72 -9.76 -9.80 -0.34
CA ALA A 72 -10.11 -10.97 -1.16
C ALA A 72 -9.49 -12.25 -0.60
N PHE A 73 -8.21 -12.18 -0.20
CA PHE A 73 -7.46 -13.31 0.32
C PHE A 73 -6.71 -12.93 1.57
N GLU A 74 -6.59 -13.89 2.51
CA GLU A 74 -5.77 -13.78 3.69
C GLU A 74 -4.76 -14.93 3.72
N THR A 75 -3.48 -14.60 3.90
CA THR A 75 -2.40 -15.57 3.95
C THR A 75 -1.24 -15.00 4.76
N ASP A 76 -0.43 -15.85 5.36
CA ASP A 76 0.82 -15.47 6.03
C ASP A 76 2.03 -15.51 5.09
N SER A 77 1.83 -15.90 3.84
CA SER A 77 2.89 -15.95 2.83
C SER A 77 3.27 -14.56 2.34
N PHE A 78 4.54 -14.39 2.00
CA PHE A 78 5.01 -13.18 1.36
C PHE A 78 4.52 -13.13 -0.10
N ILE A 79 3.84 -12.05 -0.48
CA ILE A 79 3.22 -11.93 -1.80
C ILE A 79 4.15 -11.13 -2.71
N ILE A 80 4.47 -11.72 -3.86
CA ILE A 80 5.21 -11.06 -4.94
C ILE A 80 4.28 -10.95 -6.15
N LEU A 81 3.96 -9.73 -6.53
CA LEU A 81 3.12 -9.48 -7.69
C LEU A 81 3.99 -9.47 -8.97
N PRO A 82 3.44 -9.87 -10.12
CA PRO A 82 4.24 -9.96 -11.35
C PRO A 82 4.96 -8.67 -11.73
N TRP A 83 4.36 -7.52 -11.44
CA TRP A 83 4.94 -6.21 -11.75
C TRP A 83 5.88 -5.67 -10.67
N ASP A 84 6.01 -6.36 -9.52
CA ASP A 84 6.85 -5.95 -8.40
C ASP A 84 8.20 -6.67 -8.33
N ARG A 85 8.32 -7.79 -9.04
CA ARG A 85 9.47 -8.70 -8.89
C ARG A 85 10.79 -8.07 -9.26
N GLU A 86 10.77 -7.15 -10.21
CA GLU A 86 11.97 -6.62 -10.83
C GLU A 86 11.95 -5.09 -10.81
N ILE A 87 13.11 -4.51 -10.65
CA ILE A 87 13.33 -3.07 -10.70
C ILE A 87 14.46 -2.79 -11.70
N ILE A 88 14.51 -1.56 -12.19
CA ILE A 88 15.65 -1.11 -13.00
C ILE A 88 16.70 -0.57 -12.03
N GLN A 89 17.87 -1.20 -12.07
CA GLN A 89 19.02 -0.82 -11.27
C GLN A 89 20.24 -0.69 -12.17
N ALA A 90 20.90 0.46 -12.16
CA ALA A 90 22.03 0.77 -13.03
C ALA A 90 21.72 0.54 -14.54
N GLY A 91 20.47 0.79 -14.95
CA GLY A 91 20.03 0.61 -16.32
C GLY A 91 19.68 -0.83 -16.69
N GLU A 92 19.74 -1.76 -15.75
CA GLU A 92 19.40 -3.17 -15.96
C GLU A 92 18.16 -3.56 -15.16
N LEU A 93 17.37 -4.49 -15.71
CA LEU A 93 16.22 -5.08 -15.03
C LEU A 93 16.70 -6.20 -14.11
N VAL A 94 16.48 -6.04 -12.82
CA VAL A 94 16.94 -6.99 -11.80
C VAL A 94 15.80 -7.30 -10.81
N LEU A 95 15.90 -8.46 -10.14
CA LEU A 95 15.00 -8.81 -9.06
C LEU A 95 15.25 -7.84 -7.91
N ARG A 96 14.17 -7.33 -7.29
CA ARG A 96 14.29 -6.43 -6.14
C ARG A 96 15.09 -7.11 -5.03
N PRO A 97 16.07 -6.41 -4.42
CA PRO A 97 16.93 -7.02 -3.39
C PRO A 97 16.18 -7.57 -2.19
N ASP A 98 15.11 -6.91 -1.75
CA ASP A 98 14.27 -7.37 -0.64
C ASP A 98 13.53 -8.66 -0.99
N TYR A 99 13.15 -8.86 -2.25
CA TYR A 99 12.52 -10.09 -2.72
C TYR A 99 13.54 -11.20 -2.90
N ALA A 100 14.73 -10.88 -3.40
CA ALA A 100 15.81 -11.85 -3.53
C ALA A 100 16.22 -12.46 -2.18
N ALA A 101 16.23 -11.65 -1.12
CA ALA A 101 16.53 -12.11 0.23
C ALA A 101 15.48 -13.06 0.80
N ARG A 102 14.26 -13.08 0.25
CA ARG A 102 13.15 -13.93 0.71
C ARG A 102 12.95 -15.19 -0.11
N LEU A 103 13.56 -15.24 -1.28
CA LEU A 103 13.49 -16.40 -2.17
C LEU A 103 14.62 -17.37 -1.89
#